data_24c382fb99dd28670e550da07e2b3a46
#
_entry.id   24c382fb99dd28670e550da07e2b3a46
#
_cell.length_a   1.000
_cell.length_b   1.000
_cell.length_c   1.000
_cell.angle_alpha   90.00
_cell.angle_beta   90.00
_cell.angle_gamma   90.00
#
_symmetry.space_group_name_H-M   'P 1'
#
loop_
_entity.id
_entity.type
_entity.pdbx_description
1 polymer ?
#
loop_
_entity_poly.entity_id
_entity_poly.type
_entity_poly.pdbx_seq_one_letter_code
_entity_poly.pdbx_strand_id
1 'polypeptide(L)'
;MKKIFTLISAVAFAASASAQVISFDTNYAAGEVPASFSNGDLVLKVTDTAGKLVVDANSQYFGTADSYVSFTKRLKSGGKSSSKNNLTLTLPVDGTLKVYARTGSSSATDRNVILTQNETELANKVVLESEAVKATIDGEEKNVYPVITVEAKKGDVAITYPVGSINFYAFELVNPTGVSTILTPKADGKTFNLAGVQVSENAKGLKIKNGKKYVK
;
A
#
# COMPACT_ATOMS: atom_id res chain seq x y z
N MET A 1 17.67 -2.09 52.16
CA MET A 1 18.13 -2.36 50.79
C MET A 1 17.08 -1.89 49.82
N LYS A 2 17.28 -0.75 49.13
CA LYS A 2 16.33 -0.21 48.14
C LYS A 2 16.62 -0.87 46.79
N LYS A 3 15.65 -1.65 46.25
CA LYS A 3 15.73 -2.25 44.91
C LYS A 3 15.46 -1.13 43.89
N ILE A 4 16.46 -0.75 43.10
CA ILE A 4 16.30 0.16 41.97
C ILE A 4 15.87 -0.68 40.79
N PHE A 5 14.59 -0.54 40.37
CA PHE A 5 14.10 -1.10 39.10
C PHE A 5 14.54 -0.13 37.99
N THR A 6 15.51 -0.56 37.20
CA THR A 6 15.83 0.12 35.95
C THR A 6 14.81 -0.23 34.90
N LEU A 7 13.91 0.71 34.58
CA LEU A 7 12.95 0.59 33.49
C LEU A 7 13.72 0.79 32.17
N ILE A 8 14.01 -0.28 31.46
CA ILE A 8 14.55 -0.22 30.11
C ILE A 8 13.37 0.12 29.19
N SER A 9 13.24 1.39 28.83
CA SER A 9 12.32 1.82 27.78
C SER A 9 12.87 1.32 26.44
N ALA A 10 12.30 0.25 25.92
CA ALA A 10 12.50 -0.12 24.53
C ALA A 10 11.79 0.93 23.67
N VAL A 11 12.55 1.85 23.08
CA VAL A 11 12.05 2.75 22.06
C VAL A 11 11.87 1.91 20.79
N ALA A 12 10.67 1.43 20.57
CA ALA A 12 10.30 0.86 19.29
C ALA A 12 10.22 2.03 18.28
N PHE A 13 11.21 2.13 17.41
CA PHE A 13 11.08 2.95 16.22
C PHE A 13 10.03 2.28 15.32
N ALA A 14 8.79 2.74 15.41
CA ALA A 14 7.81 2.45 14.40
C ALA A 14 8.31 3.11 13.11
N ALA A 15 8.80 2.30 12.16
CA ALA A 15 9.02 2.77 10.80
C ALA A 15 7.65 3.23 10.28
N SER A 16 7.46 4.54 10.11
CA SER A 16 6.24 5.09 9.54
C SER A 16 6.21 4.70 8.06
N ALA A 17 5.39 3.71 7.70
CA ALA A 17 5.09 3.46 6.31
C ALA A 17 4.34 4.68 5.75
N SER A 18 4.85 5.30 4.70
CA SER A 18 4.09 6.31 3.98
C SER A 18 3.17 5.59 2.98
N ALA A 19 1.88 5.85 3.06
CA ALA A 19 0.91 5.33 2.11
C ALA A 19 0.46 6.44 1.16
N GLN A 20 0.44 6.15 -0.15
CA GLN A 20 -0.22 6.97 -1.16
C GLN A 20 -1.53 6.27 -1.53
N VAL A 21 -2.66 6.98 -1.43
CA VAL A 21 -3.98 6.40 -1.68
C VAL A 21 -4.72 7.22 -2.73
N ILE A 22 -5.12 6.58 -3.82
CA ILE A 22 -6.14 7.12 -4.73
C ILE A 22 -7.48 6.57 -4.27
N SER A 23 -8.32 7.42 -3.65
CA SER A 23 -9.69 7.10 -3.25
C SER A 23 -10.65 8.00 -4.03
N PHE A 24 -11.84 7.50 -4.35
CA PHE A 24 -12.85 8.26 -5.07
C PHE A 24 -13.76 9.08 -4.12
N ASP A 25 -13.57 8.98 -2.79
CA ASP A 25 -14.38 9.67 -1.78
C ASP A 25 -14.17 11.18 -1.79
N THR A 26 -12.92 11.59 -1.92
CA THR A 26 -12.51 13.00 -1.90
C THR A 26 -12.04 13.42 -3.29
N ASN A 27 -12.16 14.69 -3.64
CA ASN A 27 -11.58 15.30 -4.83
C ASN A 27 -12.21 14.93 -6.18
N TYR A 28 -13.15 13.98 -6.26
CA TYR A 28 -13.76 13.59 -7.52
C TYR A 28 -15.28 13.75 -7.46
N ALA A 29 -15.83 14.54 -8.38
CA ALA A 29 -17.26 14.67 -8.54
C ALA A 29 -17.87 13.37 -9.08
N ALA A 30 -19.13 13.11 -8.75
CA ALA A 30 -19.85 12.01 -9.38
C ALA A 30 -20.09 12.31 -10.89
N GLY A 31 -20.00 11.29 -11.72
CA GLY A 31 -20.28 11.35 -13.16
C GLY A 31 -19.02 11.19 -14.02
N GLU A 32 -18.46 12.28 -14.51
CA GLU A 32 -17.36 12.26 -15.47
C GLU A 32 -16.05 11.71 -14.88
N VAL A 33 -15.41 10.83 -15.66
CA VAL A 33 -14.14 10.19 -15.30
C VAL A 33 -13.01 10.84 -16.07
N PRO A 34 -12.04 11.46 -15.41
CA PRO A 34 -10.88 12.05 -16.07
C PRO A 34 -9.97 10.96 -16.66
N ALA A 35 -9.07 11.35 -17.55
CA ALA A 35 -8.08 10.44 -18.13
C ALA A 35 -7.11 9.85 -17.08
N SER A 36 -7.00 10.48 -15.89
CA SER A 36 -6.23 9.95 -14.78
C SER A 36 -6.71 10.48 -13.43
N PHE A 37 -6.52 9.66 -12.39
CA PHE A 37 -6.62 10.04 -10.98
C PHE A 37 -5.22 9.98 -10.37
N SER A 38 -4.88 10.85 -9.44
CA SER A 38 -3.54 10.86 -8.83
C SER A 38 -3.55 11.26 -7.36
N ASN A 39 -2.56 10.76 -6.64
CA ASN A 39 -2.16 11.24 -5.32
C ASN A 39 -0.62 11.27 -5.28
N GLY A 40 -0.05 12.47 -5.38
CA GLY A 40 1.38 12.63 -5.61
C GLY A 40 1.78 11.97 -6.94
N ASP A 41 2.81 11.13 -6.88
CA ASP A 41 3.32 10.40 -8.04
C ASP A 41 2.63 9.04 -8.30
N LEU A 42 1.70 8.61 -7.44
CA LEU A 42 0.83 7.47 -7.70
C LEU A 42 -0.26 7.92 -8.67
N VAL A 43 -0.34 7.29 -9.84
CA VAL A 43 -1.26 7.69 -10.92
C VAL A 43 -2.05 6.50 -11.44
N LEU A 44 -3.37 6.58 -11.40
CA LEU A 44 -4.29 5.66 -12.08
C LEU A 44 -4.67 6.27 -13.44
N LYS A 45 -4.12 5.75 -14.52
CA LYS A 45 -4.49 6.08 -15.90
C LYS A 45 -5.76 5.35 -16.28
N VAL A 46 -6.67 6.04 -16.94
CA VAL A 46 -7.97 5.51 -17.34
C VAL A 46 -8.11 5.59 -18.86
N THR A 47 -8.41 4.46 -19.47
CA THR A 47 -8.89 4.41 -20.86
C THR A 47 -10.37 4.10 -20.84
N ASP A 48 -11.21 5.05 -21.25
CA ASP A 48 -12.67 4.88 -21.33
C ASP A 48 -13.25 5.51 -22.62
N THR A 49 -12.77 5.03 -23.76
CA THR A 49 -13.36 5.45 -25.06
C THR A 49 -14.73 4.87 -25.33
N ALA A 50 -15.20 3.98 -24.44
CA ALA A 50 -16.52 3.37 -24.50
C ALA A 50 -17.57 4.08 -23.62
N GLY A 51 -17.14 5.07 -22.79
CA GLY A 51 -18.02 5.82 -21.87
C GLY A 51 -18.68 4.94 -20.81
N LYS A 52 -17.98 3.93 -20.31
CA LYS A 52 -18.52 2.94 -19.36
C LYS A 52 -18.11 3.17 -17.92
N LEU A 53 -17.05 3.89 -17.70
CA LEU A 53 -16.55 4.20 -16.36
C LEU A 53 -17.34 5.36 -15.78
N VAL A 54 -17.72 5.25 -14.52
CA VAL A 54 -18.45 6.30 -13.81
C VAL A 54 -18.00 6.32 -12.35
N VAL A 55 -17.74 7.51 -11.80
CA VAL A 55 -17.65 7.69 -10.36
C VAL A 55 -19.03 7.94 -9.80
N ASP A 56 -19.51 7.08 -8.90
CA ASP A 56 -20.80 7.23 -8.24
C ASP A 56 -20.73 6.95 -6.72
N ALA A 57 -21.78 7.35 -6.00
CA ALA A 57 -21.90 7.08 -4.57
C ALA A 57 -22.25 5.61 -4.35
N ASN A 58 -21.46 4.93 -3.54
CA ASN A 58 -21.69 3.56 -3.11
C ASN A 58 -20.82 3.23 -1.90
N SER A 59 -21.40 3.17 -0.72
CA SER A 59 -20.65 2.90 0.52
C SER A 59 -20.35 1.43 0.67
N GLN A 60 -19.07 1.11 0.97
CA GLN A 60 -18.61 -0.25 1.21
C GLN A 60 -17.47 -0.28 2.22
N TYR A 61 -17.24 -1.47 2.80
CA TYR A 61 -16.22 -1.75 3.80
C TYR A 61 -15.27 -2.82 3.28
N PHE A 62 -13.96 -2.66 3.57
CA PHE A 62 -12.90 -3.56 3.11
C PHE A 62 -11.92 -3.86 4.24
N GLY A 63 -11.49 -5.13 4.36
CA GLY A 63 -10.56 -5.61 5.37
C GLY A 63 -11.00 -6.93 5.99
N THR A 64 -11.04 -6.97 7.31
CA THR A 64 -11.55 -8.09 8.10
C THR A 64 -12.71 -7.63 8.98
N ALA A 65 -13.40 -8.56 9.63
CA ALA A 65 -14.51 -8.21 10.54
C ALA A 65 -14.07 -7.27 11.69
N ASP A 66 -12.82 -7.40 12.15
CA ASP A 66 -12.29 -6.64 13.29
C ASP A 66 -11.45 -5.42 12.88
N SER A 67 -11.06 -5.32 11.60
CA SER A 67 -10.23 -4.23 11.10
C SER A 67 -10.58 -3.92 9.65
N TYR A 68 -11.26 -2.82 9.44
CA TYR A 68 -11.77 -2.43 8.13
C TYR A 68 -11.60 -0.94 7.88
N VAL A 69 -11.63 -0.59 6.59
CA VAL A 69 -11.76 0.79 6.09
C VAL A 69 -13.08 0.93 5.32
N SER A 70 -13.64 2.13 5.29
CA SER A 70 -14.86 2.43 4.55
C SER A 70 -14.60 3.43 3.43
N PHE A 71 -15.35 3.26 2.35
CA PHE A 71 -15.40 4.19 1.23
C PHE A 71 -16.85 4.52 0.91
N THR A 72 -17.12 5.72 0.44
CA THR A 72 -18.46 6.22 0.13
C THR A 72 -18.72 6.35 -1.35
N LYS A 73 -17.67 6.31 -2.18
CA LYS A 73 -17.74 6.36 -3.65
C LYS A 73 -16.89 5.25 -4.27
N ARG A 74 -17.21 4.95 -5.51
CA ARG A 74 -16.49 3.96 -6.32
C ARG A 74 -16.25 4.47 -7.74
N LEU A 75 -15.26 3.90 -8.42
CA LEU A 75 -15.16 3.87 -9.86
C LEU A 75 -15.84 2.59 -10.37
N LYS A 76 -17.02 2.71 -10.97
CA LYS A 76 -17.79 1.62 -11.55
C LYS A 76 -17.34 1.39 -12.99
N SER A 77 -16.98 0.16 -13.36
CA SER A 77 -16.43 -0.12 -14.70
C SER A 77 -17.47 -0.28 -15.80
N GLY A 78 -18.74 -0.47 -15.45
CA GLY A 78 -19.85 -0.60 -16.41
C GLY A 78 -19.77 -1.79 -17.37
N GLY A 79 -18.73 -2.63 -17.27
CA GLY A 79 -18.54 -3.81 -18.12
C GLY A 79 -17.17 -4.44 -17.87
N LYS A 80 -16.81 -5.44 -18.69
CA LYS A 80 -15.49 -6.06 -18.65
C LYS A 80 -14.41 -5.14 -19.24
N SER A 81 -13.17 -5.34 -18.83
CA SER A 81 -12.01 -4.65 -19.39
C SER A 81 -11.79 -5.00 -20.87
N SER A 82 -11.29 -4.03 -21.62
CA SER A 82 -10.98 -4.16 -23.04
C SER A 82 -9.97 -3.06 -23.43
N SER A 83 -9.53 -3.02 -24.68
CA SER A 83 -8.72 -1.91 -25.20
C SER A 83 -9.40 -0.53 -25.11
N LYS A 84 -10.74 -0.50 -24.98
CA LYS A 84 -11.57 0.72 -24.87
C LYS A 84 -12.00 1.02 -23.43
N ASN A 85 -11.71 0.14 -22.49
CA ASN A 85 -12.12 0.24 -21.09
C ASN A 85 -11.08 -0.51 -20.23
N ASN A 86 -10.05 0.18 -19.79
CA ASN A 86 -9.01 -0.41 -18.97
C ASN A 86 -8.38 0.60 -18.01
N LEU A 87 -7.68 0.08 -17.02
CA LEU A 87 -7.01 0.81 -15.97
C LEU A 87 -5.52 0.41 -15.94
N THR A 88 -4.65 1.39 -15.76
CA THR A 88 -3.22 1.16 -15.52
C THR A 88 -2.77 2.03 -14.34
N LEU A 89 -2.21 1.41 -13.33
CA LEU A 89 -1.69 2.10 -12.15
C LEU A 89 -0.18 2.25 -12.25
N THR A 90 0.31 3.49 -12.28
CA THR A 90 1.74 3.80 -12.27
C THR A 90 2.21 3.96 -10.83
N LEU A 91 3.11 3.08 -10.38
CA LEU A 91 3.71 3.09 -9.06
C LEU A 91 5.03 3.89 -9.08
N PRO A 92 5.20 4.90 -8.20
CA PRO A 92 6.43 5.70 -8.14
C PRO A 92 7.62 4.95 -7.53
N VAL A 93 7.35 3.95 -6.69
CA VAL A 93 8.35 3.16 -5.95
C VAL A 93 7.88 1.72 -5.81
N ASP A 94 8.79 0.84 -5.40
CA ASP A 94 8.46 -0.53 -4.96
C ASP A 94 7.62 -0.47 -3.67
N GLY A 95 6.70 -1.41 -3.50
CA GLY A 95 5.90 -1.47 -2.28
C GLY A 95 4.77 -2.48 -2.32
N THR A 96 3.99 -2.51 -1.26
CA THR A 96 2.79 -3.33 -1.17
C THR A 96 1.62 -2.55 -1.79
N LEU A 97 1.11 -3.05 -2.91
CA LEU A 97 -0.09 -2.52 -3.56
C LEU A 97 -1.32 -3.20 -2.97
N LYS A 98 -2.29 -2.38 -2.52
CA LYS A 98 -3.62 -2.83 -2.12
C LYS A 98 -4.66 -2.28 -3.09
N VAL A 99 -5.54 -3.15 -3.55
CA VAL A 99 -6.66 -2.79 -4.42
C VAL A 99 -7.97 -3.14 -3.71
N TYR A 100 -8.81 -2.13 -3.54
CA TYR A 100 -10.10 -2.23 -2.88
C TYR A 100 -11.18 -2.36 -3.96
N ALA A 101 -11.61 -3.60 -4.23
CA ALA A 101 -12.51 -3.90 -5.32
C ALA A 101 -13.50 -5.01 -4.98
N ARG A 102 -14.69 -4.94 -5.59
CA ARG A 102 -15.70 -6.00 -5.50
C ARG A 102 -16.47 -6.12 -6.84
N THR A 103 -17.20 -7.19 -6.98
CA THR A 103 -18.10 -7.37 -8.13
C THR A 103 -19.06 -6.21 -8.31
N GLY A 104 -19.37 -5.88 -9.56
CA GLY A 104 -20.45 -4.97 -9.92
C GLY A 104 -21.85 -5.62 -9.96
N SER A 105 -21.95 -6.93 -9.63
CA SER A 105 -23.20 -7.69 -9.64
C SER A 105 -23.27 -8.63 -8.45
N SER A 106 -24.34 -8.56 -7.67
CA SER A 106 -24.56 -9.41 -6.49
C SER A 106 -24.82 -10.88 -6.85
N SER A 107 -25.23 -11.17 -8.07
CA SER A 107 -25.51 -12.54 -8.55
C SER A 107 -24.37 -13.14 -9.37
N ALA A 108 -23.25 -12.44 -9.54
CA ALA A 108 -22.10 -12.97 -10.27
C ALA A 108 -21.40 -14.08 -9.50
N THR A 109 -20.91 -15.09 -10.21
CA THR A 109 -20.19 -16.25 -9.67
C THR A 109 -18.78 -16.40 -10.22
N ASP A 110 -18.33 -15.48 -11.06
CA ASP A 110 -17.12 -15.63 -11.86
C ASP A 110 -16.28 -14.35 -12.01
N ARG A 111 -16.52 -13.33 -11.18
CA ARG A 111 -15.81 -12.05 -11.29
C ARG A 111 -14.43 -12.11 -10.66
N ASN A 112 -13.43 -11.67 -11.40
CA ASN A 112 -12.07 -11.57 -10.92
C ASN A 112 -11.40 -10.27 -11.37
N VAL A 113 -10.36 -9.89 -10.63
CA VAL A 113 -9.42 -8.82 -10.95
C VAL A 113 -8.04 -9.43 -11.11
N ILE A 114 -7.40 -9.12 -12.23
CA ILE A 114 -6.05 -9.58 -12.56
C ILE A 114 -5.13 -8.34 -12.54
N LEU A 115 -4.05 -8.43 -11.79
CA LEU A 115 -2.98 -7.44 -11.75
C LEU A 115 -1.76 -8.02 -12.46
N THR A 116 -1.25 -7.31 -13.47
CA THR A 116 -0.10 -7.74 -14.26
C THR A 116 0.94 -6.63 -14.33
N GLN A 117 2.21 -6.98 -14.12
CA GLN A 117 3.33 -6.06 -14.25
C GLN A 117 4.45 -6.73 -15.06
N ASN A 118 4.96 -6.07 -16.10
CA ASN A 118 6.02 -6.60 -16.96
C ASN A 118 5.68 -8.03 -17.44
N GLU A 119 4.46 -8.24 -17.95
CA GLU A 119 3.93 -9.53 -18.42
C GLU A 119 3.81 -10.63 -17.34
N THR A 120 4.12 -10.31 -16.09
CA THR A 120 3.99 -11.24 -14.96
C THR A 120 2.69 -10.96 -14.21
N GLU A 121 1.87 -12.01 -14.00
CA GLU A 121 0.68 -11.94 -13.17
C GLU A 121 1.08 -11.82 -11.69
N LEU A 122 0.77 -10.69 -11.06
CA LEU A 122 0.97 -10.46 -9.63
C LEU A 122 -0.17 -11.04 -8.80
N ALA A 123 -1.39 -10.96 -9.32
CA ALA A 123 -2.58 -11.51 -8.70
C ALA A 123 -3.67 -11.81 -9.72
N ASN A 124 -4.46 -12.83 -9.41
CA ASN A 124 -5.74 -13.13 -10.06
C ASN A 124 -6.73 -13.49 -8.94
N LYS A 125 -7.53 -12.50 -8.53
CA LYS A 125 -8.38 -12.62 -7.32
C LYS A 125 -9.84 -12.56 -7.67
N VAL A 126 -10.57 -13.52 -7.16
CA VAL A 126 -12.03 -13.52 -7.16
C VAL A 126 -12.51 -12.41 -6.23
N VAL A 127 -13.54 -11.66 -6.66
CA VAL A 127 -14.09 -10.49 -5.94
C VAL A 127 -15.63 -10.56 -5.92
N LEU A 128 -16.17 -11.69 -5.50
CA LEU A 128 -17.60 -11.96 -5.45
C LEU A 128 -18.26 -11.40 -4.18
N GLU A 129 -19.59 -11.34 -4.20
CA GLU A 129 -20.38 -10.98 -3.00
C GLU A 129 -20.19 -12.02 -1.89
N SER A 130 -20.00 -13.28 -2.23
CA SER A 130 -19.75 -14.39 -1.31
C SER A 130 -18.40 -14.35 -0.60
N GLU A 131 -17.45 -13.54 -1.07
CA GLU A 131 -16.14 -13.36 -0.44
C GLU A 131 -16.21 -12.44 0.80
N ALA A 132 -17.31 -11.72 0.98
CA ALA A 132 -17.48 -10.82 2.10
C ALA A 132 -17.68 -11.59 3.41
N VAL A 133 -17.06 -11.08 4.48
CA VAL A 133 -17.37 -11.49 5.87
C VAL A 133 -18.36 -10.52 6.49
N LYS A 134 -19.10 -10.96 7.50
CA LYS A 134 -20.03 -10.12 8.24
C LYS A 134 -19.33 -9.45 9.42
N ALA A 135 -19.60 -8.17 9.62
CA ALA A 135 -19.19 -7.41 10.79
C ALA A 135 -20.33 -6.54 11.30
N THR A 136 -20.39 -6.32 12.61
CA THR A 136 -21.34 -5.36 13.19
C THR A 136 -20.69 -3.98 13.19
N ILE A 137 -21.23 -3.08 12.40
CA ILE A 137 -20.74 -1.70 12.21
C ILE A 137 -21.90 -0.75 12.51
N ASP A 138 -21.70 0.16 13.47
CA ASP A 138 -22.73 1.09 13.94
C ASP A 138 -24.05 0.39 14.36
N GLY A 139 -23.95 -0.81 14.93
CA GLY A 139 -25.07 -1.61 15.37
C GLY A 139 -25.82 -2.38 14.27
N GLU A 140 -25.36 -2.34 13.03
CA GLU A 140 -25.90 -3.06 11.89
C GLU A 140 -24.92 -4.08 11.32
N GLU A 141 -25.44 -5.20 10.80
CA GLU A 141 -24.64 -6.17 10.10
C GLU A 141 -24.28 -5.65 8.70
N LYS A 142 -22.99 -5.54 8.41
CA LYS A 142 -22.45 -5.07 7.13
C LYS A 142 -21.53 -6.12 6.50
N ASN A 143 -21.44 -6.10 5.18
CA ASN A 143 -20.46 -6.87 4.43
C ASN A 143 -19.12 -6.15 4.45
N VAL A 144 -18.06 -6.87 4.78
CA VAL A 144 -16.66 -6.42 4.69
C VAL A 144 -15.95 -7.29 3.66
N TYR A 145 -15.47 -6.69 2.58
CA TYR A 145 -14.85 -7.39 1.46
C TYR A 145 -13.34 -7.53 1.66
N PRO A 146 -12.73 -8.62 1.20
CA PRO A 146 -11.28 -8.78 1.26
C PRO A 146 -10.57 -7.74 0.38
N VAL A 147 -9.36 -7.37 0.79
CA VAL A 147 -8.47 -6.47 0.05
C VAL A 147 -7.51 -7.30 -0.79
N ILE A 148 -7.36 -6.99 -2.07
CA ILE A 148 -6.31 -7.58 -2.91
C ILE A 148 -5.00 -6.94 -2.53
N THR A 149 -4.04 -7.74 -2.07
CA THR A 149 -2.73 -7.25 -1.61
C THR A 149 -1.62 -8.01 -2.32
N VAL A 150 -0.69 -7.27 -2.94
CA VAL A 150 0.46 -7.83 -3.67
C VAL A 150 1.69 -6.96 -3.49
N GLU A 151 2.87 -7.58 -3.55
CA GLU A 151 4.13 -6.86 -3.71
C GLU A 151 4.29 -6.46 -5.18
N ALA A 152 4.59 -5.20 -5.42
CA ALA A 152 4.76 -4.66 -6.77
C ALA A 152 6.02 -3.79 -6.85
N LYS A 153 6.60 -3.71 -8.03
CA LYS A 153 7.76 -2.89 -8.33
C LYS A 153 7.36 -1.52 -8.86
N LYS A 154 8.24 -0.55 -8.78
CA LYS A 154 8.09 0.72 -9.49
C LYS A 154 7.76 0.49 -10.97
N GLY A 155 6.80 1.23 -11.50
CA GLY A 155 6.36 1.13 -12.89
C GLY A 155 4.87 0.88 -13.04
N ASP A 156 4.43 0.52 -14.23
CA ASP A 156 3.03 0.35 -14.57
C ASP A 156 2.52 -1.05 -14.19
N VAL A 157 1.37 -1.09 -13.52
CA VAL A 157 0.59 -2.30 -13.24
C VAL A 157 -0.71 -2.23 -14.05
N ALA A 158 -0.90 -3.14 -14.97
CA ALA A 158 -2.14 -3.29 -15.71
C ALA A 158 -3.20 -3.95 -14.82
N ILE A 159 -4.42 -3.39 -14.83
CA ILE A 159 -5.56 -3.89 -14.05
C ILE A 159 -6.63 -4.33 -15.03
N THR A 160 -6.86 -5.64 -15.09
CA THR A 160 -7.85 -6.23 -15.98
C THR A 160 -8.94 -6.97 -15.21
N TYR A 161 -10.15 -6.97 -15.77
CA TYR A 161 -11.34 -7.62 -15.24
C TYR A 161 -12.12 -8.24 -16.42
N PRO A 162 -11.67 -9.42 -16.89
CA PRO A 162 -12.06 -9.94 -18.22
C PRO A 162 -13.48 -10.46 -18.32
N VAL A 163 -14.11 -10.78 -17.19
CA VAL A 163 -15.42 -11.44 -17.17
C VAL A 163 -16.58 -10.43 -17.15
N GLY A 164 -16.46 -9.36 -16.35
CA GLY A 164 -17.55 -8.39 -16.26
C GLY A 164 -17.23 -7.20 -15.33
N SER A 165 -18.26 -6.42 -14.99
CA SER A 165 -18.10 -5.18 -14.26
C SER A 165 -17.56 -5.41 -12.86
N ILE A 166 -16.60 -4.56 -12.50
CA ILE A 166 -16.00 -4.44 -11.18
C ILE A 166 -16.22 -3.02 -10.65
N ASN A 167 -16.36 -2.89 -9.36
CA ASN A 167 -16.38 -1.63 -8.64
C ASN A 167 -15.05 -1.47 -7.89
N PHE A 168 -14.31 -0.44 -8.20
CA PHE A 168 -13.07 -0.08 -7.53
C PHE A 168 -13.33 1.07 -6.56
N TYR A 169 -12.79 1.01 -5.35
CA TYR A 169 -13.01 2.02 -4.31
C TYR A 169 -11.74 2.80 -4.00
N ALA A 170 -10.60 2.11 -3.98
CA ALA A 170 -9.31 2.76 -3.81
C ALA A 170 -8.16 1.89 -4.32
N PHE A 171 -7.02 2.56 -4.52
CA PHE A 171 -5.71 1.96 -4.78
C PHE A 171 -4.74 2.57 -3.78
N GLU A 172 -4.08 1.74 -3.00
CA GLU A 172 -3.15 2.17 -1.96
C GLU A 172 -1.77 1.55 -2.21
N LEU A 173 -0.75 2.38 -2.31
CA LEU A 173 0.64 1.94 -2.31
C LEU A 173 1.23 2.22 -0.94
N VAL A 174 1.52 1.15 -0.20
CA VAL A 174 2.26 1.22 1.05
C VAL A 174 3.74 1.05 0.73
N ASN A 175 4.48 2.13 0.83
CA ASN A 175 5.94 2.05 0.75
C ASN A 175 6.46 1.62 2.12
N PRO A 176 7.10 0.44 2.25
CA PRO A 176 7.84 0.16 3.46
C PRO A 176 8.98 1.18 3.52
N THR A 177 8.82 2.22 4.35
CA THR A 177 9.94 3.06 4.77
C THR A 177 10.86 2.21 5.65
N GLY A 178 11.37 1.12 5.11
CA GLY A 178 12.52 0.47 5.66
C GLY A 178 13.66 1.47 5.61
N VAL A 179 14.51 1.47 6.60
CA VAL A 179 15.83 2.11 6.53
C VAL A 179 16.53 1.49 5.32
N SER A 180 16.26 2.02 4.14
CA SER A 180 16.76 1.48 2.86
C SER A 180 18.24 1.78 2.64
N THR A 181 18.85 2.42 3.61
CA THR A 181 20.31 2.55 3.69
C THR A 181 20.66 2.74 5.15
N ILE A 182 21.14 1.69 5.82
CA ILE A 182 22.22 1.93 6.74
C ILE A 182 23.28 2.57 5.85
N LEU A 183 23.37 3.88 5.84
CA LEU A 183 24.57 4.56 5.39
C LEU A 183 25.66 3.94 6.27
N THR A 184 26.33 2.93 5.75
CA THR A 184 27.57 2.47 6.35
C THR A 184 28.40 3.75 6.43
N PRO A 185 28.67 4.29 7.64
CA PRO A 185 29.42 5.53 7.72
C PRO A 185 30.68 5.28 6.93
N LYS A 186 30.91 6.09 5.89
CA LYS A 186 32.17 6.00 5.14
C LYS A 186 33.25 6.02 6.22
N ALA A 187 34.00 4.92 6.32
CA ALA A 187 34.99 4.75 7.35
C ALA A 187 35.93 5.97 7.28
N ASP A 188 35.74 6.93 8.18
CA ASP A 188 36.48 8.19 8.18
C ASP A 188 37.90 8.03 8.81
N GLY A 189 38.23 6.82 9.22
CA GLY A 189 39.50 6.47 9.85
C GLY A 189 39.67 7.05 11.24
N LYS A 190 38.71 7.81 11.76
CA LYS A 190 38.80 8.42 13.08
C LYS A 190 38.67 7.40 14.21
N THR A 191 39.42 7.63 15.27
CA THR A 191 39.42 6.78 16.46
C THR A 191 38.78 7.53 17.61
N PHE A 192 37.93 6.87 18.36
CA PHE A 192 37.22 7.43 19.50
C PHE A 192 37.47 6.58 20.75
N ASN A 193 37.49 7.19 21.93
CA ASN A 193 37.45 6.48 23.21
C ASN A 193 35.98 6.07 23.54
N LEU A 194 35.79 5.38 24.67
CA LEU A 194 34.44 4.94 25.09
C LEU A 194 33.49 6.10 25.42
N ALA A 195 34.00 7.28 25.70
CA ALA A 195 33.22 8.49 25.97
C ALA A 195 32.82 9.22 24.65
N GLY A 196 33.15 8.66 23.47
CA GLY A 196 32.85 9.28 22.18
C GLY A 196 33.78 10.43 21.79
N VAL A 197 34.87 10.67 22.55
CA VAL A 197 35.85 11.72 22.25
C VAL A 197 36.86 11.18 21.25
N GLN A 198 37.13 11.94 20.19
CA GLN A 198 38.14 11.58 19.19
C GLN A 198 39.54 11.59 19.84
N VAL A 199 40.28 10.53 19.66
CA VAL A 199 41.64 10.35 20.22
C VAL A 199 42.59 9.91 19.11
N SER A 200 43.89 10.08 19.39
CA SER A 200 44.94 9.56 18.53
C SER A 200 44.86 8.04 18.42
N GLU A 201 45.17 7.52 17.25
CA GLU A 201 45.23 6.07 17.02
C GLU A 201 46.22 5.36 17.94
N ASN A 202 47.24 6.10 18.43
CA ASN A 202 48.27 5.61 19.39
C ASN A 202 47.89 5.80 20.85
N ALA A 203 46.74 6.41 21.18
CA ALA A 203 46.31 6.53 22.58
C ALA A 203 46.14 5.14 23.21
N LYS A 204 46.53 4.98 24.50
CA LYS A 204 46.36 3.73 25.24
C LYS A 204 44.89 3.52 25.65
N GLY A 205 44.46 2.28 25.77
CA GLY A 205 43.15 1.89 26.26
C GLY A 205 42.18 1.41 25.19
N LEU A 206 40.92 1.19 25.59
CA LEU A 206 39.85 0.70 24.71
C LEU A 206 39.36 1.83 23.79
N LYS A 207 39.32 1.54 22.49
CA LYS A 207 38.99 2.50 21.41
C LYS A 207 38.00 1.91 20.43
N ILE A 208 37.34 2.78 19.69
CA ILE A 208 36.43 2.45 18.62
C ILE A 208 36.95 3.13 17.35
N LYS A 209 37.15 2.35 16.28
CA LYS A 209 37.47 2.82 14.93
C LYS A 209 36.61 2.07 13.92
N ASN A 210 35.92 2.78 13.05
CA ASN A 210 35.04 2.17 12.03
C ASN A 210 34.03 1.18 12.63
N GLY A 211 33.46 1.52 13.81
CA GLY A 211 32.47 0.66 14.51
C GLY A 211 33.08 -0.57 15.23
N LYS A 212 34.38 -0.80 15.17
CA LYS A 212 35.04 -1.93 15.82
C LYS A 212 35.79 -1.48 17.08
N LYS A 213 35.68 -2.26 18.16
CA LYS A 213 36.41 -2.06 19.42
C LYS A 213 37.77 -2.73 19.32
N TYR A 214 38.80 -2.06 19.83
CA TYR A 214 40.16 -2.60 19.98
C TYR A 214 40.87 -1.98 21.13
N VAL A 215 41.87 -2.68 21.67
CA VAL A 215 42.76 -2.23 22.80
C VAL A 215 44.16 -2.06 22.26
N LYS A 216 44.83 -1.00 22.70
CA LYS A 216 46.24 -0.77 22.38
C LYS A 216 47.04 -0.48 23.65
#